data_e6089d918cc3fa8fc91907a94e9ce76e
#
_entry.id   e6089d918cc3fa8fc91907a94e9ce76e
#
_cell.length_a   1.000
_cell.length_b   1.000
_cell.length_c   1.000
_cell.angle_alpha   90.00
_cell.angle_beta   90.00
_cell.angle_gamma   90.00
#
_symmetry.space_group_name_H-M   'P 1'
#
loop_
_entity.id
_entity.type
_entity.pdbx_description
1 polymer ?
#
loop_
_entity_poly.entity_id
_entity_poly.type
_entity_poly.pdbx_seq_one_letter_code
_entity_poly.pdbx_strand_id
1 'polypeptide(L)'
;QLIDLCGVDYSTYGDGAWQGRRFAVVSHLTSIEHNWRLRVRVFAPDDQMPQVASLTAIWRSVNWYEREAFDLFGILFVGHNDLRRILTDYGFIGHPFRKDFPVSGYVEMRYDPEQRRVIYQPVTIEPREVVPRVIREDTYGLAGHETGAGAKG
;
A
#
# COMPACT_ATOMS: atom_id res chain seq x y z
N GLN A 1 -7.89 -20.25 -5.92
CA GLN A 1 -6.58 -20.04 -5.32
C GLN A 1 -6.41 -18.56 -5.00
N LEU A 2 -5.90 -18.23 -3.80
CA LEU A 2 -5.43 -16.88 -3.50
C LEU A 2 -4.06 -16.68 -4.15
N ILE A 3 -3.88 -15.55 -4.83
CA ILE A 3 -2.60 -15.15 -5.44
C ILE A 3 -1.86 -14.23 -4.49
N ASP A 4 -2.49 -13.14 -4.08
CA ASP A 4 -1.94 -12.17 -3.15
C ASP A 4 -3.03 -11.43 -2.35
N LEU A 5 -2.59 -10.68 -1.35
CA LEU A 5 -3.42 -9.75 -0.59
C LEU A 5 -2.56 -8.55 -0.19
N CYS A 6 -3.08 -7.34 -0.33
CA CYS A 6 -2.40 -6.14 0.12
C CYS A 6 -3.36 -5.15 0.80
N GLY A 7 -2.82 -4.32 1.69
CA GLY A 7 -3.51 -3.16 2.23
C GLY A 7 -3.46 -1.97 1.27
N VAL A 8 -4.42 -1.06 1.36
CA VAL A 8 -4.48 0.18 0.59
C VAL A 8 -4.99 1.31 1.47
N ASP A 9 -4.33 2.46 1.41
CA ASP A 9 -4.79 3.73 1.97
C ASP A 9 -5.30 4.62 0.82
N TYR A 10 -6.58 4.94 0.85
CA TYR A 10 -7.25 5.74 -0.18
C TYR A 10 -7.25 7.24 0.10
N SER A 11 -6.70 7.72 1.21
CA SER A 11 -6.80 9.13 1.62
C SER A 11 -6.35 10.15 0.57
N THR A 12 -5.45 9.76 -0.33
CA THR A 12 -4.95 10.60 -1.43
C THR A 12 -5.32 10.05 -2.82
N TYR A 13 -6.36 9.22 -2.90
CA TYR A 13 -6.76 8.59 -4.16
C TYR A 13 -7.63 9.51 -5.02
N GLY A 14 -7.25 9.67 -6.30
CA GLY A 14 -7.98 10.51 -7.27
C GLY A 14 -7.57 11.98 -7.22
N ASP A 15 -8.32 12.82 -7.93
CA ASP A 15 -8.00 14.23 -8.15
C ASP A 15 -8.60 15.18 -7.09
N GLY A 16 -9.14 14.64 -6.00
CA GLY A 16 -9.77 15.41 -4.94
C GLY A 16 -9.72 14.70 -3.58
N ALA A 17 -10.37 15.31 -2.58
CA ALA A 17 -10.48 14.66 -1.26
C ALA A 17 -11.32 13.38 -1.38
N TRP A 18 -10.73 12.26 -0.96
CA TRP A 18 -11.44 10.99 -0.91
C TRP A 18 -12.61 11.04 0.09
N GLN A 19 -13.80 10.70 -0.36
CA GLN A 19 -15.03 10.75 0.46
C GLN A 19 -15.51 9.37 0.91
N GLY A 20 -14.80 8.30 0.54
CA GLY A 20 -15.10 6.94 0.95
C GLY A 20 -14.35 6.51 2.21
N ARG A 21 -14.46 5.25 2.54
CA ARG A 21 -13.67 4.62 3.62
C ARG A 21 -12.19 4.62 3.24
N ARG A 22 -11.35 4.98 4.19
CA ARG A 22 -9.92 5.21 3.95
C ARG A 22 -9.16 3.92 3.66
N PHE A 23 -9.36 2.90 4.48
CA PHE A 23 -8.57 1.67 4.38
C PHE A 23 -9.34 0.54 3.70
N ALA A 24 -8.65 -0.18 2.84
CA ALA A 24 -9.16 -1.39 2.24
C ALA A 24 -8.10 -2.48 2.17
N VAL A 25 -8.57 -3.72 2.12
CA VAL A 25 -7.77 -4.89 1.78
C VAL A 25 -8.18 -5.35 0.39
N VAL A 26 -7.20 -5.55 -0.47
CA VAL A 26 -7.39 -6.03 -1.84
C VAL A 26 -6.82 -7.42 -1.96
N SER A 27 -7.63 -8.37 -2.40
CA SER A 27 -7.23 -9.75 -2.64
C SER A 27 -7.40 -10.12 -4.11
N HIS A 28 -6.43 -10.82 -4.67
CA HIS A 28 -6.54 -11.37 -6.01
C HIS A 28 -6.70 -12.88 -5.94
N LEU A 29 -7.73 -13.36 -6.57
CA LEU A 29 -8.09 -14.76 -6.64
C LEU A 29 -7.99 -15.25 -8.08
N THR A 30 -7.60 -16.52 -8.26
CA THR A 30 -7.63 -17.18 -9.57
C THR A 30 -8.33 -18.53 -9.47
N SER A 31 -9.14 -18.82 -10.48
CA SER A 31 -9.64 -20.19 -10.74
C SER A 31 -8.87 -20.74 -11.92
N ILE A 32 -8.13 -21.84 -11.69
CA ILE A 32 -7.41 -22.54 -12.78
C ILE A 32 -8.41 -23.26 -13.66
N GLU A 33 -9.43 -23.89 -13.07
CA GLU A 33 -10.46 -24.64 -13.78
C GLU A 33 -11.26 -23.77 -14.77
N HIS A 34 -11.67 -22.57 -14.33
CA HIS A 34 -12.48 -21.66 -15.15
C HIS A 34 -11.67 -20.58 -15.84
N ASN A 35 -10.34 -20.53 -15.63
CA ASN A 35 -9.45 -19.47 -16.11
C ASN A 35 -9.95 -18.05 -15.76
N TRP A 36 -10.54 -17.89 -14.58
CA TRP A 36 -11.04 -16.61 -14.07
C TRP A 36 -10.04 -15.97 -13.12
N ARG A 37 -9.99 -14.64 -13.18
CA ARG A 37 -9.29 -13.82 -12.19
C ARG A 37 -10.28 -12.86 -11.57
N LEU A 38 -10.26 -12.81 -10.25
CA LEU A 38 -11.14 -11.94 -9.47
C LEU A 38 -10.32 -11.06 -8.55
N ARG A 39 -10.62 -9.77 -8.56
CA ARG A 39 -10.10 -8.81 -7.60
C ARG A 39 -11.21 -8.44 -6.64
N VAL A 40 -11.00 -8.69 -5.35
CA VAL A 40 -11.95 -8.37 -4.28
C VAL A 40 -11.37 -7.24 -3.45
N ARG A 41 -12.17 -6.21 -3.18
CA ARG A 41 -11.82 -5.13 -2.24
C ARG A 41 -12.78 -5.17 -1.06
N VAL A 42 -12.23 -5.21 0.13
CA VAL A 42 -12.96 -5.15 1.39
C VAL A 42 -12.53 -3.89 2.12
N PHE A 43 -13.45 -2.95 2.31
CA PHE A 43 -13.20 -1.71 3.03
C PHE A 43 -13.38 -1.92 4.53
N ALA A 44 -12.42 -1.40 5.32
CA ALA A 44 -12.57 -1.35 6.77
C ALA A 44 -13.69 -0.36 7.15
N PRO A 45 -14.55 -0.69 8.11
CA PRO A 45 -15.67 0.17 8.49
C PRO A 45 -15.27 1.41 9.27
N ASP A 46 -14.12 1.37 9.94
CA ASP A 46 -13.60 2.43 10.81
C ASP A 46 -12.18 2.81 10.40
N ASP A 47 -11.92 4.12 10.24
CA ASP A 47 -10.62 4.65 9.87
C ASP A 47 -9.66 4.80 11.08
N GLN A 48 -10.20 4.88 12.30
CA GLN A 48 -9.39 4.98 13.52
C GLN A 48 -8.82 3.61 13.91
N MET A 49 -9.64 2.58 13.81
CA MET A 49 -9.27 1.19 14.07
C MET A 49 -9.73 0.29 12.94
N PRO A 50 -9.04 0.34 11.79
CA PRO A 50 -9.46 -0.41 10.61
C PRO A 50 -9.36 -1.92 10.85
N GLN A 51 -10.49 -2.61 10.69
CA GLN A 51 -10.59 -4.04 10.93
C GLN A 51 -11.27 -4.73 9.75
N VAL A 52 -10.77 -5.92 9.40
CA VAL A 52 -11.38 -6.81 8.41
C VAL A 52 -11.29 -8.26 8.90
N ALA A 53 -12.12 -9.14 8.37
CA ALA A 53 -12.04 -10.56 8.69
C ALA A 53 -10.77 -11.18 8.08
N SER A 54 -10.08 -12.03 8.85
CA SER A 54 -8.94 -12.81 8.36
C SER A 54 -9.38 -13.91 7.41
N LEU A 55 -8.57 -14.18 6.39
CA LEU A 55 -8.75 -15.28 5.44
C LEU A 55 -7.89 -16.51 5.76
N THR A 56 -7.17 -16.50 6.88
CA THR A 56 -6.26 -17.59 7.26
C THR A 56 -6.95 -18.93 7.46
N ALA A 57 -8.25 -18.92 7.81
CA ALA A 57 -9.05 -20.14 7.91
C ALA A 57 -9.29 -20.82 6.55
N ILE A 58 -9.21 -20.07 5.44
CA ILE A 58 -9.43 -20.57 4.08
C ILE A 58 -8.09 -20.84 3.39
N TRP A 59 -7.14 -19.89 3.47
CA TRP A 59 -5.82 -20.00 2.85
C TRP A 59 -4.71 -19.72 3.85
N ARG A 60 -3.90 -20.72 4.16
CA ARG A 60 -2.77 -20.56 5.09
C ARG A 60 -1.71 -19.59 4.59
N SER A 61 -1.55 -19.45 3.27
CA SER A 61 -0.62 -18.53 2.64
C SER A 61 -0.90 -17.06 2.94
N VAL A 62 -2.14 -16.72 3.29
CA VAL A 62 -2.59 -15.37 3.62
C VAL A 62 -1.94 -14.82 4.89
N ASN A 63 -1.47 -15.68 5.79
CA ASN A 63 -0.91 -15.28 7.09
C ASN A 63 0.12 -14.13 6.96
N TRP A 64 1.08 -14.28 6.05
CA TRP A 64 2.13 -13.29 5.87
C TRP A 64 1.64 -12.00 5.18
N TYR A 65 0.75 -12.12 4.22
CA TYR A 65 0.15 -10.96 3.55
C TYR A 65 -0.69 -10.12 4.52
N GLU A 66 -1.45 -10.75 5.41
CA GLU A 66 -2.23 -10.06 6.43
C GLU A 66 -1.31 -9.39 7.46
N ARG A 67 -0.22 -10.03 7.86
CA ARG A 67 0.80 -9.43 8.72
C ARG A 67 1.47 -8.24 8.06
N GLU A 68 1.76 -8.30 6.76
CA GLU A 68 2.30 -7.18 6.00
C GLU A 68 1.32 -6.01 5.96
N ALA A 69 0.05 -6.25 5.63
CA ALA A 69 -0.98 -5.22 5.63
C ALA A 69 -1.21 -4.61 7.02
N PHE A 70 -1.15 -5.42 8.08
CA PHE A 70 -1.16 -4.93 9.45
C PHE A 70 0.06 -4.06 9.75
N ASP A 71 1.26 -4.53 9.43
CA ASP A 71 2.51 -3.82 9.73
C ASP A 71 2.57 -2.46 9.02
N LEU A 72 2.29 -2.44 7.72
CA LEU A 72 2.47 -1.26 6.89
C LEU A 72 1.31 -0.26 6.93
N PHE A 73 0.08 -0.70 7.17
CA PHE A 73 -1.12 0.13 7.16
C PHE A 73 -1.86 0.18 8.50
N GLY A 74 -1.59 -0.73 9.42
CA GLY A 74 -2.30 -0.84 10.69
C GLY A 74 -3.70 -1.43 10.57
N ILE A 75 -3.97 -2.23 9.55
CA ILE A 75 -5.25 -2.92 9.37
C ILE A 75 -5.25 -4.19 10.23
N LEU A 76 -6.20 -4.31 11.14
CA LEU A 76 -6.37 -5.48 11.99
C LEU A 76 -7.15 -6.57 11.28
N PHE A 77 -6.70 -7.83 11.42
CA PHE A 77 -7.35 -8.99 10.83
C PHE A 77 -7.99 -9.85 11.92
N VAL A 78 -9.30 -9.74 12.04
CA VAL A 78 -10.08 -10.46 13.05
C VAL A 78 -10.08 -11.96 12.74
N GLY A 79 -9.62 -12.76 13.71
CA GLY A 79 -9.48 -14.21 13.55
C GLY A 79 -8.10 -14.66 13.05
N HIS A 80 -7.15 -13.75 12.84
CA HIS A 80 -5.77 -14.10 12.58
C HIS A 80 -5.11 -14.66 13.85
N ASN A 81 -4.41 -15.78 13.73
CA ASN A 81 -3.86 -16.52 14.88
C ASN A 81 -2.49 -16.01 15.36
N ASP A 82 -1.77 -15.20 14.56
CA ASP A 82 -0.42 -14.70 14.89
C ASP A 82 -0.19 -13.32 14.24
N LEU A 83 -1.06 -12.35 14.54
CA LEU A 83 -0.97 -11.01 13.98
C LEU A 83 0.12 -10.19 14.69
N ARG A 84 1.25 -10.06 14.03
CA ARG A 84 2.43 -9.31 14.50
C ARG A 84 3.18 -8.70 13.32
N ARG A 85 4.01 -7.70 13.59
CA ARG A 85 4.83 -7.06 12.53
C ARG A 85 5.74 -8.08 11.85
N ILE A 86 6.07 -7.83 10.58
CA ILE A 86 6.88 -8.72 9.75
C ILE A 86 8.02 -8.00 9.02
N LEU A 87 7.83 -6.74 8.63
CA LEU A 87 8.80 -5.97 7.85
C LEU A 87 9.47 -4.85 8.65
N THR A 88 8.73 -4.19 9.52
CA THR A 88 9.30 -3.12 10.36
C THR A 88 9.95 -3.70 11.62
N ASP A 89 10.90 -2.95 12.18
CA ASP A 89 11.58 -3.32 13.42
C ASP A 89 10.62 -3.36 14.62
N TYR A 90 10.96 -4.12 15.66
CA TYR A 90 10.15 -4.27 16.87
C TYR A 90 9.87 -2.95 17.60
N GLY A 91 10.79 -2.01 17.52
CA GLY A 91 10.66 -0.67 18.10
C GLY A 91 10.03 0.36 17.17
N PHE A 92 9.62 -0.02 15.96
CA PHE A 92 9.09 0.92 14.98
C PHE A 92 7.71 1.45 15.39
N ILE A 93 7.56 2.78 15.40
CA ILE A 93 6.31 3.45 15.77
C ILE A 93 5.62 3.98 14.52
N GLY A 94 4.37 3.56 14.33
CA GLY A 94 3.53 3.95 13.20
C GLY A 94 3.43 2.88 12.11
N HIS A 95 2.87 3.29 10.97
CA HIS A 95 2.61 2.45 9.82
C HIS A 95 3.10 3.15 8.56
N PRO A 96 4.24 2.75 7.98
CA PRO A 96 4.98 3.56 7.02
C PRO A 96 4.31 3.71 5.65
N PHE A 97 3.31 2.91 5.31
CA PHE A 97 2.60 3.02 4.03
C PHE A 97 1.29 3.82 4.12
N ARG A 98 0.93 4.29 5.32
CA ARG A 98 -0.12 5.29 5.43
C ARG A 98 0.32 6.58 4.74
N LYS A 99 -0.59 7.21 4.01
CA LYS A 99 -0.29 8.43 3.23
C LYS A 99 0.05 9.64 4.09
N ASP A 100 -0.36 9.65 5.35
CA ASP A 100 -0.02 10.65 6.35
C ASP A 100 1.30 10.37 7.10
N PHE A 101 1.96 9.23 6.82
CA PHE A 101 3.27 8.92 7.39
C PHE A 101 4.36 9.61 6.54
N PRO A 102 5.30 10.37 7.16
CA PRO A 102 6.35 11.07 6.42
C PRO A 102 7.31 10.10 5.74
N VAL A 103 7.71 10.40 4.50
CA VAL A 103 8.61 9.55 3.70
C VAL A 103 9.96 9.30 4.38
N SER A 104 10.50 10.30 5.08
CA SER A 104 11.75 10.19 5.84
C SER A 104 11.58 9.50 7.20
N GLY A 105 10.32 9.24 7.64
CA GLY A 105 10.03 8.75 8.99
C GLY A 105 10.20 9.83 10.05
N TYR A 106 10.15 9.42 11.32
CA TYR A 106 10.35 10.30 12.49
C TYR A 106 11.69 10.10 13.15
N VAL A 107 12.28 8.94 12.97
CA VAL A 107 13.50 8.48 13.65
C VAL A 107 14.42 7.85 12.63
N GLU A 108 15.70 8.15 12.72
CA GLU A 108 16.75 7.50 11.95
C GLU A 108 17.73 6.75 12.86
N MET A 109 18.39 5.75 12.32
CA MET A 109 19.46 5.02 13.00
C MET A 109 20.82 5.58 12.57
N ARG A 110 21.66 5.88 13.54
CA ARG A 110 23.04 6.34 13.32
C ARG A 110 24.00 5.54 14.17
N TYR A 111 25.16 5.22 13.60
CA TYR A 111 26.26 4.66 14.37
C TYR A 111 26.95 5.75 15.18
N ASP A 112 27.02 5.56 16.50
CA ASP A 112 27.78 6.42 17.42
C ASP A 112 29.16 5.78 17.67
N PRO A 113 30.26 6.40 17.17
CA PRO A 113 31.61 5.86 17.34
C PRO A 113 32.15 5.94 18.77
N GLU A 114 31.62 6.86 19.59
CA GLU A 114 32.04 7.01 20.99
C GLU A 114 31.40 5.89 21.85
N GLN A 115 30.11 5.64 21.67
CA GLN A 115 29.40 4.57 22.34
C GLN A 115 29.59 3.20 21.67
N ARG A 116 30.17 3.16 20.46
CA ARG A 116 30.38 1.95 19.65
C ARG A 116 29.12 1.14 19.43
N ARG A 117 27.98 1.83 19.23
CA ARG A 117 26.67 1.22 18.99
C ARG A 117 25.81 2.04 18.05
N VAL A 118 24.77 1.43 17.52
CA VAL A 118 23.70 2.12 16.80
C VAL A 118 22.78 2.79 17.81
N ILE A 119 22.51 4.08 17.58
CA ILE A 119 21.56 4.89 18.36
C ILE A 119 20.41 5.34 17.47
N TYR A 120 19.26 5.58 18.08
CA TYR A 120 18.12 6.19 17.42
C TYR A 120 18.13 7.69 17.74
N GLN A 121 17.93 8.50 16.70
CA GLN A 121 17.81 9.95 16.83
C GLN A 121 16.66 10.47 15.97
N PRO A 122 16.13 11.69 16.24
CA PRO A 122 15.18 12.33 15.34
C PRO A 122 15.76 12.45 13.93
N VAL A 123 14.92 12.23 12.92
CA VAL A 123 15.33 12.28 11.53
C VAL A 123 15.87 13.66 11.15
N THR A 124 17.04 13.69 10.51
CA THR A 124 17.68 14.91 9.97
C THR A 124 17.69 14.94 8.44
N ILE A 125 17.18 13.89 7.80
CA ILE A 125 17.12 13.73 6.36
C ILE A 125 16.07 14.67 5.79
N GLU A 126 16.48 15.61 4.93
CA GLU A 126 15.55 16.44 4.18
C GLU A 126 14.94 15.64 3.01
N PRO A 127 13.60 15.59 2.89
CA PRO A 127 12.95 14.94 1.75
C PRO A 127 13.39 15.62 0.45
N ARG A 128 13.89 14.83 -0.50
CA ARG A 128 14.19 15.34 -1.85
C ARG A 128 12.97 15.13 -2.72
N GLU A 129 12.50 16.18 -3.38
CA GLU A 129 11.61 16.04 -4.54
C GLU A 129 12.43 15.46 -5.69
N VAL A 130 12.22 14.18 -5.95
CA VAL A 130 13.18 13.42 -6.74
C VAL A 130 13.04 13.63 -8.23
N VAL A 131 11.92 13.96 -8.78
CA VAL A 131 11.80 14.23 -10.24
C VAL A 131 10.54 15.05 -10.53
N PRO A 132 10.62 16.14 -11.33
CA PRO A 132 9.41 16.69 -11.92
C PRO A 132 8.76 15.59 -12.77
N ARG A 133 7.46 15.36 -12.56
CA ARG A 133 6.68 14.43 -13.37
C ARG A 133 6.68 14.92 -14.81
N VAL A 134 7.45 14.27 -15.68
CA VAL A 134 7.40 14.52 -17.10
C VAL A 134 6.13 13.86 -17.63
N ILE A 135 5.12 14.66 -17.92
CA ILE A 135 3.95 14.21 -18.66
C ILE A 135 4.42 14.06 -20.11
N ARG A 136 4.55 12.83 -20.57
CA ARG A 136 4.73 12.59 -22.01
C ARG A 136 3.38 12.73 -22.66
N GLU A 137 3.26 13.73 -23.53
CA GLU A 137 2.09 13.93 -24.38
C GLU A 137 2.05 12.88 -25.52
N ASP A 138 3.17 12.26 -25.80
CA ASP A 138 3.28 11.20 -26.82
C ASP A 138 2.80 9.87 -26.25
N THR A 139 1.58 9.50 -26.58
CA THR A 139 1.08 8.16 -26.34
C THR A 139 1.75 7.19 -27.33
N TYR A 140 2.67 6.38 -26.82
CA TYR A 140 3.30 5.30 -27.59
C TYR A 140 2.20 4.36 -28.10
N GLY A 141 1.96 4.36 -29.43
CA GLY A 141 0.96 3.50 -30.07
C GLY A 141 -0.26 4.21 -30.66
N LEU A 142 -0.42 5.53 -30.49
CA LEU A 142 -1.48 6.29 -31.15
C LEU A 142 -0.98 7.10 -32.36
N ALA A 143 0.29 6.99 -32.74
CA ALA A 143 0.78 7.49 -34.00
C ALA A 143 0.17 6.65 -35.14
N GLY A 144 -1.00 7.01 -35.62
CA GLY A 144 -1.70 6.33 -36.72
C GLY A 144 -3.20 6.40 -36.71
N HIS A 145 -3.83 6.86 -35.64
CA HIS A 145 -5.25 7.16 -35.64
C HIS A 145 -5.49 8.68 -35.81
N GLU A 146 -5.05 9.23 -36.92
CA GLU A 146 -5.70 10.42 -37.45
C GLU A 146 -7.11 9.99 -37.87
N THR A 147 -8.07 10.23 -37.01
CA THR A 147 -9.48 10.23 -37.40
C THR A 147 -9.64 11.35 -38.42
N GLY A 148 -9.74 10.97 -39.68
CA GLY A 148 -10.14 11.85 -40.75
C GLY A 148 -11.49 12.49 -40.43
N ALA A 149 -11.48 13.66 -39.81
CA ALA A 149 -12.64 14.50 -39.66
C ALA A 149 -12.68 15.42 -40.87
N GLY A 150 -13.44 14.97 -41.88
CA GLY A 150 -14.37 15.78 -42.63
C GLY A 150 -13.83 17.01 -43.39
N ALA A 151 -13.26 16.77 -44.55
CA ALA A 151 -13.45 17.73 -45.61
C ALA A 151 -14.94 17.82 -45.97
N LYS A 152 -15.63 18.86 -45.57
CA LYS A 152 -16.86 19.32 -46.22
C LYS A 152 -16.49 20.52 -47.09
N GLY A 153 -16.52 20.27 -48.40
CA GLY A 153 -16.67 21.29 -49.42
C GLY A 153 -18.09 21.84 -49.44
#